data_b00331f1e05dd595b6ff28f662ee334c
#
_entry.id   b00331f1e05dd595b6ff28f662ee334c
#
_cell.length_a   1.000
_cell.length_b   1.000
_cell.length_c   1.000
_cell.angle_alpha   90.00
_cell.angle_beta   90.00
_cell.angle_gamma   90.00
#
_symmetry.space_group_name_H-M   'P 1'
#
loop_
_entity.id
_entity.type
_entity.pdbx_description
1 polymer ?
#
loop_
_entity_poly.entity_id
_entity_poly.type
_entity_poly.pdbx_seq_one_letter_code
_entity_poly.pdbx_strand_id
1 'polypeptide(L)'
;MKKNLLFVAVFLMTVQLWAQTIQINEASGWLESAFVKWQPVSGAQTYNVYYTGNGFTDKKIDDQLIRSYGSYFRADIPGLKAGSYTVKVKPVINGNEGTGTTTSSLTVTAHDRNGFAFEGGRVPGGYKADGTPKDNAVILYITQNTKNTISMNITGASSNPCIGLQNILYAIKKGKDTRPFIIRLIGNITDMTVMEGGDVVIENANNASSYVTLEGIGDDAVANGWGVRLKSASNIEVSNLGFMNCNSTAGDNVGMQQDNDDVWGNNWY
;
A
#
# COMPACT_ATOMS: atom_id res chain seq x y z
N MET A 1 12.98 -58.54 -53.87
CA MET A 1 13.32 -57.56 -52.83
C MET A 1 12.20 -56.57 -52.69
N LYS A 2 11.37 -56.68 -51.60
CA LYS A 2 10.29 -55.75 -51.34
C LYS A 2 10.83 -54.65 -50.39
N LYS A 3 10.85 -53.39 -50.85
CA LYS A 3 11.23 -52.25 -50.00
C LYS A 3 10.02 -51.82 -49.19
N ASN A 4 10.06 -52.03 -47.88
CA ASN A 4 9.09 -51.47 -46.95
C ASN A 4 9.40 -49.98 -46.74
N LEU A 5 8.49 -49.13 -47.16
CA LEU A 5 8.51 -47.67 -46.89
C LEU A 5 7.84 -47.41 -45.52
N LEU A 6 8.63 -47.05 -44.52
CA LEU A 6 8.14 -46.72 -43.19
C LEU A 6 7.67 -45.23 -43.21
N PHE A 7 6.36 -44.98 -43.15
CA PHE A 7 5.82 -43.63 -42.99
C PHE A 7 5.86 -43.24 -41.50
N VAL A 8 6.75 -42.33 -41.14
CA VAL A 8 6.76 -41.71 -39.82
C VAL A 8 5.79 -40.52 -39.87
N ALA A 9 4.60 -40.69 -39.29
CA ALA A 9 3.68 -39.58 -39.09
C ALA A 9 4.13 -38.75 -37.88
N VAL A 10 4.73 -37.58 -38.13
CA VAL A 10 5.03 -36.58 -37.10
C VAL A 10 3.73 -35.88 -36.72
N PHE A 11 3.19 -36.21 -35.56
CA PHE A 11 2.02 -35.53 -34.98
C PHE A 11 2.50 -34.21 -34.37
N LEU A 12 2.38 -33.13 -35.13
CA LEU A 12 2.55 -31.76 -34.61
C LEU A 12 1.37 -31.44 -33.70
N MET A 13 1.53 -31.63 -32.38
CA MET A 13 0.61 -31.06 -31.39
C MET A 13 0.77 -29.55 -31.42
N THR A 14 -0.11 -28.86 -32.09
CA THR A 14 -0.29 -27.43 -31.93
C THR A 14 -0.91 -27.18 -30.56
N VAL A 15 -0.06 -26.77 -29.60
CA VAL A 15 -0.55 -26.22 -28.33
C VAL A 15 -1.23 -24.90 -28.67
N GLN A 16 -2.53 -24.92 -28.79
CA GLN A 16 -3.33 -23.68 -28.86
C GLN A 16 -3.21 -23.01 -27.47
N LEU A 17 -2.31 -22.06 -27.35
CA LEU A 17 -2.31 -21.09 -26.26
C LEU A 17 -3.58 -20.24 -26.44
N TRP A 18 -4.65 -20.65 -25.80
CA TRP A 18 -5.81 -19.77 -25.61
C TRP A 18 -5.30 -18.61 -24.77
N ALA A 19 -5.28 -17.42 -25.36
CA ALA A 19 -5.03 -16.21 -24.62
C ALA A 19 -6.16 -16.08 -23.57
N GLN A 20 -5.89 -16.50 -22.33
CA GLN A 20 -6.88 -16.40 -21.27
C GLN A 20 -7.07 -14.92 -20.95
N THR A 21 -8.25 -14.42 -21.27
CA THR A 21 -8.66 -13.06 -20.96
C THR A 21 -8.95 -12.96 -19.46
N ILE A 22 -8.37 -11.95 -18.79
CA ILE A 22 -8.67 -11.68 -17.40
C ILE A 22 -10.13 -11.23 -17.27
N GLN A 23 -10.89 -11.90 -16.42
CA GLN A 23 -12.23 -11.50 -16.05
C GLN A 23 -12.15 -10.51 -14.88
N ILE A 24 -12.47 -9.25 -15.14
CA ILE A 24 -12.62 -8.23 -14.11
C ILE A 24 -13.99 -8.40 -13.46
N ASN A 25 -14.00 -8.59 -12.13
CA ASN A 25 -15.23 -8.76 -11.35
C ASN A 25 -15.80 -7.41 -10.93
N GLU A 26 -14.90 -6.51 -10.51
CA GLU A 26 -15.25 -5.21 -9.95
C GLU A 26 -14.09 -4.24 -10.16
N ALA A 27 -14.40 -3.00 -10.46
CA ALA A 27 -13.43 -1.91 -10.46
C ALA A 27 -14.14 -0.60 -10.17
N SER A 28 -13.54 0.23 -9.31
CA SER A 28 -14.10 1.54 -8.96
C SER A 28 -13.01 2.54 -8.64
N GLY A 29 -13.30 3.80 -8.91
CA GLY A 29 -12.58 4.92 -8.31
C GLY A 29 -13.20 5.28 -6.97
N TRP A 30 -12.40 5.85 -6.08
CA TRP A 30 -12.76 6.28 -4.75
C TRP A 30 -12.09 7.62 -4.41
N LEU A 31 -12.05 7.99 -3.13
CA LEU A 31 -11.31 9.16 -2.67
C LEU A 31 -9.80 8.96 -2.90
N GLU A 32 -9.23 9.72 -3.85
CA GLU A 32 -7.79 9.73 -4.20
C GLU A 32 -7.18 8.34 -4.42
N SER A 33 -8.02 7.39 -4.81
CA SER A 33 -7.66 6.00 -5.01
C SER A 33 -8.56 5.31 -6.04
N ALA A 34 -8.13 4.14 -6.51
CA ALA A 34 -8.93 3.22 -7.31
C ALA A 34 -8.60 1.79 -6.92
N PHE A 35 -9.49 0.86 -7.25
CA PHE A 35 -9.21 -0.56 -7.10
C PHE A 35 -9.77 -1.37 -8.25
N VAL A 36 -9.23 -2.58 -8.41
CA VAL A 36 -9.72 -3.57 -9.36
C VAL A 36 -9.67 -4.96 -8.73
N LYS A 37 -10.72 -5.77 -8.95
CA LYS A 37 -10.79 -7.19 -8.56
C LYS A 37 -10.97 -8.04 -9.81
N TRP A 38 -10.30 -9.18 -9.87
CA TRP A 38 -10.38 -10.09 -11.01
C TRP A 38 -10.28 -11.56 -10.62
N GLN A 39 -10.74 -12.44 -11.53
CA GLN A 39 -10.64 -13.89 -11.37
C GLN A 39 -9.20 -14.38 -11.59
N PRO A 40 -8.73 -15.37 -10.81
CA PRO A 40 -7.46 -16.01 -11.08
C PRO A 40 -7.40 -16.58 -12.50
N VAL A 41 -6.26 -16.37 -13.17
CA VAL A 41 -6.00 -16.96 -14.50
C VAL A 41 -5.18 -18.22 -14.32
N SER A 42 -5.62 -19.32 -14.95
CA SER A 42 -4.91 -20.60 -14.87
C SER A 42 -3.47 -20.47 -15.39
N GLY A 43 -2.50 -20.97 -14.62
CA GLY A 43 -1.07 -20.91 -14.95
C GLY A 43 -0.41 -19.56 -14.66
N ALA A 44 -1.13 -18.53 -14.25
CA ALA A 44 -0.52 -17.28 -13.82
C ALA A 44 0.15 -17.44 -12.45
N GLN A 45 1.43 -17.07 -12.35
CA GLN A 45 2.16 -17.04 -11.09
C GLN A 45 1.98 -15.71 -10.35
N THR A 46 1.90 -14.61 -11.10
CA THR A 46 1.71 -13.25 -10.60
C THR A 46 0.92 -12.42 -11.59
N TYR A 47 0.67 -11.16 -11.24
CA TYR A 47 0.02 -10.19 -12.12
C TYR A 47 0.82 -8.89 -12.11
N ASN A 48 0.80 -8.18 -13.24
CA ASN A 48 1.20 -6.80 -13.33
C ASN A 48 -0.03 -5.93 -13.53
N VAL A 49 -0.13 -4.86 -12.76
CA VAL A 49 -1.24 -3.90 -12.83
C VAL A 49 -0.70 -2.53 -13.19
N TYR A 50 -1.36 -1.91 -14.14
CA TYR A 50 -1.00 -0.60 -14.69
C TYR A 50 -2.20 0.33 -14.63
N TYR A 51 -1.96 1.61 -14.47
CA TYR A 51 -3.00 2.61 -14.63
C TYR A 51 -2.63 3.68 -15.66
N THR A 52 -3.66 4.24 -16.27
CA THR A 52 -3.57 5.37 -17.22
C THR A 52 -4.54 6.45 -16.76
N GLY A 53 -4.10 7.69 -16.71
CA GLY A 53 -4.88 8.86 -16.30
C GLY A 53 -3.99 9.95 -15.73
N ASN A 54 -4.47 11.19 -15.71
CA ASN A 54 -3.73 12.36 -15.18
C ASN A 54 -2.28 12.48 -15.66
N GLY A 55 -2.06 12.29 -16.96
CA GLY A 55 -0.72 12.40 -17.57
C GLY A 55 0.15 11.14 -17.49
N PHE A 56 -0.30 10.10 -16.83
CA PHE A 56 0.36 8.80 -16.84
C PHE A 56 -0.24 7.88 -17.90
N THR A 57 0.62 7.13 -18.58
CA THR A 57 0.23 6.06 -19.50
C THR A 57 0.90 4.76 -19.07
N ASP A 58 0.10 3.72 -18.81
CA ASP A 58 0.56 2.40 -18.40
C ASP A 58 1.60 2.46 -17.26
N LYS A 59 1.33 3.27 -16.24
CA LYS A 59 2.19 3.33 -15.05
C LYS A 59 1.95 2.09 -14.19
N LYS A 60 2.98 1.26 -14.03
CA LYS A 60 2.93 0.08 -13.16
C LYS A 60 2.80 0.49 -11.70
N ILE A 61 1.92 -0.21 -10.95
CA ILE A 61 1.83 -0.06 -9.50
C ILE A 61 2.88 -0.95 -8.82
N ASP A 62 3.09 -0.73 -7.52
CA ASP A 62 3.92 -1.63 -6.71
C ASP A 62 3.25 -2.99 -6.55
N ASP A 63 4.04 -4.05 -6.70
CA ASP A 63 3.53 -5.43 -6.66
C ASP A 63 2.94 -5.80 -5.29
N GLN A 64 3.35 -5.13 -4.21
CA GLN A 64 2.81 -5.32 -2.86
C GLN A 64 1.34 -4.86 -2.74
N LEU A 65 0.86 -4.04 -3.64
CA LEU A 65 -0.54 -3.61 -3.71
C LEU A 65 -1.46 -4.64 -4.37
N ILE A 66 -0.89 -5.74 -4.90
CA ILE A 66 -1.63 -6.83 -5.54
C ILE A 66 -1.75 -7.99 -4.56
N ARG A 67 -2.99 -8.37 -4.23
CA ARG A 67 -3.26 -9.38 -3.20
C ARG A 67 -4.19 -10.48 -3.70
N SER A 68 -3.94 -11.71 -3.23
CA SER A 68 -4.81 -12.85 -3.45
C SER A 68 -5.76 -13.03 -2.27
N TYR A 69 -7.04 -13.21 -2.58
CA TYR A 69 -8.09 -13.57 -1.61
C TYR A 69 -8.63 -14.99 -1.87
N GLY A 70 -7.82 -15.84 -2.51
CA GLY A 70 -8.20 -17.21 -2.87
C GLY A 70 -9.08 -17.26 -4.10
N SER A 71 -10.32 -16.84 -4.01
CA SER A 71 -11.27 -16.85 -5.14
C SER A 71 -11.12 -15.68 -6.11
N TYR A 72 -10.41 -14.63 -5.73
CA TYR A 72 -10.13 -13.46 -6.59
C TYR A 72 -8.82 -12.80 -6.19
N PHE A 73 -8.31 -11.96 -7.07
CA PHE A 73 -7.23 -11.01 -6.80
C PHE A 73 -7.79 -9.59 -6.70
N ARG A 74 -7.13 -8.77 -5.93
CA ARG A 74 -7.40 -7.33 -5.81
C ARG A 74 -6.11 -6.53 -5.92
N ALA A 75 -6.17 -5.40 -6.59
CA ALA A 75 -5.14 -4.38 -6.55
C ALA A 75 -5.77 -3.04 -6.14
N ASP A 76 -5.09 -2.34 -5.25
CA ASP A 76 -5.45 -0.98 -4.82
C ASP A 76 -4.41 0.00 -5.33
N ILE A 77 -4.85 1.18 -5.74
CA ILE A 77 -4.02 2.23 -6.32
C ILE A 77 -4.27 3.51 -5.53
N PRO A 78 -3.63 3.69 -4.37
CA PRO A 78 -3.75 4.90 -3.56
C PRO A 78 -2.82 6.00 -4.05
N GLY A 79 -3.15 7.25 -3.71
CA GLY A 79 -2.34 8.41 -4.04
C GLY A 79 -2.58 8.91 -5.47
N LEU A 80 -3.82 8.83 -5.92
CA LEU A 80 -4.26 9.36 -7.21
C LEU A 80 -4.88 10.75 -7.03
N LYS A 81 -4.57 11.66 -7.92
CA LYS A 81 -5.28 12.93 -8.05
C LYS A 81 -6.69 12.68 -8.60
N ALA A 82 -7.67 13.49 -8.20
CA ALA A 82 -9.02 13.42 -8.77
C ALA A 82 -9.00 13.49 -10.31
N GLY A 83 -9.79 12.64 -10.95
CA GLY A 83 -9.86 12.54 -12.42
C GLY A 83 -10.34 11.18 -12.90
N SER A 84 -10.22 10.97 -14.21
CA SER A 84 -10.60 9.72 -14.87
C SER A 84 -9.38 8.83 -15.10
N TYR A 85 -9.55 7.54 -14.80
CA TYR A 85 -8.50 6.53 -14.94
C TYR A 85 -9.02 5.26 -15.57
N THR A 86 -8.13 4.51 -16.17
CA THR A 86 -8.35 3.10 -16.51
C THR A 86 -7.26 2.26 -15.86
N VAL A 87 -7.59 1.04 -15.49
CA VAL A 87 -6.66 0.08 -14.90
C VAL A 87 -6.55 -1.13 -15.80
N LYS A 88 -5.32 -1.52 -16.13
CA LYS A 88 -5.00 -2.67 -16.96
C LYS A 88 -4.34 -3.74 -16.10
N VAL A 89 -4.88 -4.95 -16.12
CA VAL A 89 -4.33 -6.12 -15.42
C VAL A 89 -3.76 -7.08 -16.46
N LYS A 90 -2.56 -7.59 -16.24
CA LYS A 90 -1.89 -8.58 -17.09
C LYS A 90 -1.46 -9.78 -16.25
N PRO A 91 -1.75 -11.03 -16.65
CA PRO A 91 -1.21 -12.20 -16.00
C PRO A 91 0.26 -12.37 -16.37
N VAL A 92 1.05 -12.90 -15.45
CA VAL A 92 2.45 -13.29 -15.71
C VAL A 92 2.53 -14.82 -15.67
N ILE A 93 2.88 -15.41 -16.80
CA ILE A 93 2.97 -16.87 -17.00
C ILE A 93 4.38 -17.19 -17.47
N ASN A 94 5.09 -18.05 -16.74
CA ASN A 94 6.49 -18.41 -17.01
C ASN A 94 7.40 -17.16 -17.19
N GLY A 95 7.18 -16.14 -16.35
CA GLY A 95 7.95 -14.91 -16.37
C GLY A 95 7.57 -13.91 -17.48
N ASN A 96 6.59 -14.22 -18.33
CA ASN A 96 6.17 -13.36 -19.43
C ASN A 96 4.75 -12.80 -19.17
N GLU A 97 4.56 -11.54 -19.51
CA GLU A 97 3.22 -10.93 -19.49
C GLU A 97 2.34 -11.50 -20.60
N GLY A 98 1.16 -11.96 -20.21
CA GLY A 98 0.10 -12.33 -21.15
C GLY A 98 -0.72 -11.12 -21.61
N THR A 99 -1.80 -11.41 -22.37
CA THR A 99 -2.76 -10.41 -22.80
C THR A 99 -3.47 -9.82 -21.59
N GLY A 100 -3.47 -8.49 -21.49
CA GLY A 100 -4.12 -7.77 -20.41
C GLY A 100 -5.57 -7.42 -20.72
N THR A 101 -6.33 -7.21 -19.65
CA THR A 101 -7.68 -6.62 -19.70
C THR A 101 -7.69 -5.26 -19.04
N THR A 102 -8.34 -4.29 -19.67
CA THR A 102 -8.45 -2.92 -19.17
C THR A 102 -9.88 -2.67 -18.70
N THR A 103 -10.04 -1.99 -17.56
CA THR A 103 -11.35 -1.57 -17.03
C THR A 103 -12.00 -0.53 -17.95
N SER A 104 -13.30 -0.32 -17.77
CA SER A 104 -13.93 0.95 -18.15
C SER A 104 -13.29 2.12 -17.40
N SER A 105 -13.65 3.34 -17.78
CA SER A 105 -13.17 4.54 -17.07
C SER A 105 -13.69 4.56 -15.64
N LEU A 106 -12.78 4.81 -14.68
CA LEU A 106 -13.03 4.93 -13.26
C LEU A 106 -12.91 6.41 -12.86
N THR A 107 -13.84 6.91 -12.08
CA THR A 107 -13.80 8.29 -11.57
C THR A 107 -13.20 8.29 -10.18
N VAL A 108 -12.05 8.91 -10.02
CA VAL A 108 -11.41 9.19 -8.73
C VAL A 108 -11.85 10.58 -8.28
N THR A 109 -12.32 10.70 -7.04
CA THR A 109 -12.76 11.96 -6.44
C THR A 109 -11.71 12.49 -5.47
N ALA A 110 -11.70 13.80 -5.26
CA ALA A 110 -10.84 14.42 -4.26
C ALA A 110 -11.38 14.16 -2.85
N HIS A 111 -10.47 13.98 -1.91
CA HIS A 111 -10.85 14.03 -0.49
C HIS A 111 -11.24 15.45 -0.10
N ASP A 112 -12.33 15.57 0.65
CA ASP A 112 -12.72 16.84 1.24
C ASP A 112 -11.80 17.16 2.43
N ARG A 113 -10.86 18.06 2.22
CA ARG A 113 -9.93 18.53 3.25
C ARG A 113 -10.52 19.69 4.06
N ASN A 114 -11.79 19.58 4.41
CA ASN A 114 -12.42 20.47 5.37
C ASN A 114 -12.12 20.00 6.81
N GLY A 115 -12.15 20.93 7.72
CA GLY A 115 -11.98 20.67 9.14
C GLY A 115 -10.63 21.11 9.68
N PHE A 116 -10.52 20.97 10.96
CA PHE A 116 -9.54 21.56 11.83
C PHE A 116 -8.06 21.29 11.42
N ALA A 117 -7.72 20.09 10.99
CA ALA A 117 -6.35 19.76 10.63
C ALA A 117 -5.90 20.39 9.30
N PHE A 118 -6.83 20.91 8.52
CA PHE A 118 -6.52 21.58 7.25
C PHE A 118 -6.63 23.12 7.35
N GLU A 119 -6.96 23.66 8.51
CA GLU A 119 -7.03 25.10 8.70
C GLU A 119 -5.70 25.78 8.36
N GLY A 120 -5.79 26.96 7.74
CA GLY A 120 -4.62 27.70 7.29
C GLY A 120 -3.88 27.07 6.13
N GLY A 121 -4.50 26.16 5.36
CA GLY A 121 -3.90 25.52 4.21
C GLY A 121 -2.92 24.40 4.56
N ARG A 122 -2.95 23.92 5.79
CA ARG A 122 -2.15 22.76 6.21
C ARG A 122 -2.60 21.48 5.51
N VAL A 123 -1.66 20.62 5.22
CA VAL A 123 -1.92 19.27 4.70
C VAL A 123 -1.02 18.30 5.48
N PRO A 124 -1.55 17.69 6.56
CA PRO A 124 -0.80 16.70 7.34
C PRO A 124 -0.50 15.46 6.51
N GLY A 125 0.31 14.56 7.06
CA GLY A 125 0.64 13.31 6.41
C GLY A 125 1.56 13.42 5.20
N GLY A 126 1.78 12.31 4.55
CA GLY A 126 2.70 12.16 3.42
C GLY A 126 2.13 12.56 2.05
N TYR A 127 0.88 12.99 1.98
CA TYR A 127 0.20 13.38 0.74
C TYR A 127 0.13 14.90 0.55
N LYS A 128 -0.01 15.33 -0.70
CA LYS A 128 -0.32 16.70 -1.09
C LYS A 128 -1.82 16.96 -1.02
N ALA A 129 -2.22 18.21 -1.15
CA ALA A 129 -3.64 18.61 -1.19
C ALA A 129 -4.42 17.98 -2.36
N ASP A 130 -3.75 17.53 -3.40
CA ASP A 130 -4.36 16.90 -4.57
C ASP A 130 -4.39 15.36 -4.47
N GLY A 131 -4.02 14.78 -3.33
CA GLY A 131 -4.01 13.34 -3.06
C GLY A 131 -2.76 12.61 -3.54
N THR A 132 -1.86 13.27 -4.26
CA THR A 132 -0.61 12.63 -4.68
C THR A 132 0.43 12.64 -3.55
N PRO A 133 1.36 11.68 -3.48
CA PRO A 133 2.44 11.70 -2.51
C PRO A 133 3.23 13.00 -2.56
N LYS A 134 3.65 13.51 -1.39
CA LYS A 134 4.57 14.64 -1.31
C LYS A 134 5.89 14.31 -2.00
N ASP A 135 6.60 15.35 -2.44
CA ASP A 135 7.88 15.17 -3.11
C ASP A 135 8.86 14.43 -2.20
N ASN A 136 9.57 13.46 -2.76
CA ASN A 136 10.50 12.58 -2.05
C ASN A 136 9.88 11.75 -0.91
N ALA A 137 8.56 11.59 -0.87
CA ALA A 137 7.92 10.75 0.12
C ALA A 137 8.44 9.31 0.05
N VAL A 138 8.75 8.76 1.22
CA VAL A 138 9.13 7.36 1.39
C VAL A 138 7.86 6.55 1.59
N ILE A 139 7.65 5.53 0.77
CA ILE A 139 6.50 4.64 0.89
C ILE A 139 6.99 3.31 1.45
N LEU A 140 6.45 2.92 2.60
CA LEU A 140 6.74 1.64 3.25
C LEU A 140 5.51 0.75 3.21
N TYR A 141 5.70 -0.53 2.93
CA TYR A 141 4.63 -1.54 2.92
C TYR A 141 4.85 -2.52 4.07
N ILE A 142 3.87 -2.60 4.95
CA ILE A 142 3.88 -3.47 6.13
C ILE A 142 2.81 -4.53 5.93
N THR A 143 3.22 -5.78 5.88
CA THR A 143 2.36 -6.95 5.79
C THR A 143 2.56 -7.85 7.01
N GLN A 144 1.71 -8.86 7.18
CA GLN A 144 1.93 -9.88 8.21
C GLN A 144 3.33 -10.51 8.15
N ASN A 145 3.90 -10.64 6.95
CA ASN A 145 5.21 -11.25 6.76
C ASN A 145 6.38 -10.29 6.97
N THR A 146 6.18 -8.98 6.81
CA THR A 146 7.24 -7.96 6.87
C THR A 146 7.20 -7.11 8.14
N LYS A 147 6.17 -7.22 8.96
CA LYS A 147 5.90 -6.38 10.13
C LYS A 147 7.10 -6.15 11.07
N ASN A 148 7.90 -7.20 11.31
CA ASN A 148 9.05 -7.14 12.19
C ASN A 148 10.40 -7.08 11.44
N THR A 149 10.40 -7.21 10.10
CA THR A 149 11.60 -7.31 9.28
C THR A 149 11.74 -6.21 8.25
N ILE A 150 10.70 -5.37 8.07
CA ILE A 150 10.84 -4.17 7.23
C ILE A 150 12.11 -3.42 7.62
N SER A 151 12.91 -3.04 6.65
CA SER A 151 14.18 -2.39 6.92
C SER A 151 14.44 -1.22 5.99
N MET A 152 15.18 -0.25 6.50
CA MET A 152 15.53 0.95 5.75
C MET A 152 16.89 1.45 6.18
N ASN A 153 17.73 1.81 5.21
CA ASN A 153 18.99 2.52 5.48
C ASN A 153 18.71 3.99 5.77
N ILE A 154 19.07 4.43 6.96
CA ILE A 154 18.96 5.83 7.39
C ILE A 154 20.32 6.27 7.94
N THR A 155 21.00 7.13 7.21
CA THR A 155 22.33 7.63 7.58
C THR A 155 22.29 8.35 8.93
N GLY A 156 23.19 7.97 9.83
CA GLY A 156 23.29 8.57 11.16
C GLY A 156 22.24 8.07 12.17
N ALA A 157 21.42 7.09 11.82
CA ALA A 157 20.62 6.36 12.78
C ALA A 157 21.50 5.53 13.72
N SER A 158 20.98 5.23 14.92
CA SER A 158 21.70 4.42 15.93
C SER A 158 21.89 2.97 15.49
N SER A 159 21.05 2.49 14.56
CA SER A 159 21.17 1.21 13.88
C SER A 159 20.93 1.45 12.39
N ASN A 160 21.80 0.94 11.53
CA ASN A 160 21.70 1.08 10.08
C ASN A 160 22.10 -0.23 9.39
N PRO A 161 21.15 -0.97 8.77
CA PRO A 161 19.76 -0.58 8.54
C PRO A 161 18.92 -0.52 9.83
N CYS A 162 17.92 0.37 9.84
CA CYS A 162 16.85 0.33 10.83
C CYS A 162 15.93 -0.86 10.49
N ILE A 163 15.79 -1.83 11.38
CA ILE A 163 14.97 -3.03 11.17
C ILE A 163 13.74 -2.94 12.08
N GLY A 164 12.54 -3.14 11.48
CA GLY A 164 11.25 -2.97 12.13
C GLY A 164 10.75 -1.54 12.08
N LEU A 165 9.42 -1.39 12.00
CA LEU A 165 8.77 -0.08 11.84
C LEU A 165 9.16 0.89 12.95
N GLN A 166 9.16 0.44 14.22
CA GLN A 166 9.50 1.32 15.36
C GLN A 166 10.93 1.88 15.29
N ASN A 167 11.90 1.10 14.80
CA ASN A 167 13.27 1.58 14.67
C ASN A 167 13.42 2.62 13.55
N ILE A 168 12.65 2.49 12.47
CA ILE A 168 12.56 3.51 11.42
C ILE A 168 11.95 4.79 11.99
N LEU A 169 10.81 4.69 12.70
CA LEU A 169 10.15 5.82 13.34
C LEU A 169 11.05 6.50 14.40
N TYR A 170 11.86 5.71 15.13
CA TYR A 170 12.82 6.25 16.06
C TYR A 170 13.91 7.09 15.37
N ALA A 171 14.38 6.67 14.20
CA ALA A 171 15.33 7.48 13.42
C ALA A 171 14.67 8.79 12.93
N ILE A 172 13.41 8.77 12.55
CA ILE A 172 12.63 9.98 12.22
C ILE A 172 12.54 10.89 13.45
N LYS A 173 12.15 10.37 14.62
CA LYS A 173 12.13 11.11 15.88
C LYS A 173 13.45 11.82 16.15
N LYS A 174 14.58 11.20 15.84
CA LYS A 174 15.92 11.76 16.00
C LYS A 174 16.36 12.71 14.88
N GLY A 175 15.47 13.04 13.95
CA GLY A 175 15.77 13.93 12.83
C GLY A 175 16.78 13.37 11.83
N LYS A 176 16.94 12.04 11.77
CA LYS A 176 17.90 11.40 10.86
C LYS A 176 17.35 11.22 9.45
N ASP A 177 16.03 11.26 9.30
CA ASP A 177 15.35 11.33 8.02
C ASP A 177 14.23 12.38 8.12
N THR A 178 14.25 13.35 7.23
CA THR A 178 13.30 14.48 7.22
C THR A 178 12.30 14.41 6.07
N ARG A 179 12.34 13.33 5.29
CA ARG A 179 11.39 13.12 4.18
C ARG A 179 9.99 12.85 4.74
N PRO A 180 8.94 13.13 3.96
CA PRO A 180 7.60 12.63 4.26
C PRO A 180 7.56 11.11 4.18
N PHE A 181 6.73 10.48 5.03
CA PHE A 181 6.53 9.03 5.05
C PHE A 181 5.07 8.67 4.82
N ILE A 182 4.86 7.64 4.02
CA ILE A 182 3.56 6.98 3.82
C ILE A 182 3.75 5.51 4.18
N ILE A 183 3.18 5.10 5.31
CA ILE A 183 3.30 3.76 5.85
C ILE A 183 1.99 3.03 5.57
N ARG A 184 2.04 2.04 4.69
CA ARG A 184 0.90 1.28 4.20
C ARG A 184 0.79 -0.07 4.87
N LEU A 185 -0.27 -0.26 5.66
CA LEU A 185 -0.59 -1.55 6.26
C LEU A 185 -1.46 -2.35 5.31
N ILE A 186 -1.10 -3.62 5.10
CA ILE A 186 -1.78 -4.51 4.16
C ILE A 186 -2.26 -5.76 4.90
N GLY A 187 -3.57 -5.95 4.93
CA GLY A 187 -4.24 -7.08 5.55
C GLY A 187 -4.20 -7.05 7.08
N ASN A 188 -4.56 -8.16 7.69
CA ASN A 188 -4.60 -8.30 9.15
C ASN A 188 -3.19 -8.56 9.70
N ILE A 189 -2.66 -7.64 10.50
CA ILE A 189 -1.31 -7.69 11.06
C ILE A 189 -1.39 -7.98 12.56
N THR A 190 -0.97 -9.18 12.93
CA THR A 190 -0.89 -9.66 14.32
C THR A 190 0.56 -9.77 14.79
N ASP A 191 0.77 -9.98 16.07
CA ASP A 191 2.09 -10.32 16.65
C ASP A 191 3.21 -9.35 16.27
N MET A 192 2.91 -8.05 16.26
CA MET A 192 3.90 -7.00 16.12
C MET A 192 4.81 -7.05 17.36
N THR A 193 6.12 -7.17 17.18
CA THR A 193 7.07 -7.30 18.30
C THR A 193 8.04 -6.13 18.42
N VAL A 194 8.32 -5.44 17.32
CA VAL A 194 9.20 -4.26 17.33
C VAL A 194 8.38 -3.01 17.60
N MET A 195 8.14 -2.74 18.89
CA MET A 195 7.28 -1.66 19.40
C MET A 195 7.91 -0.98 20.61
N GLU A 196 7.33 0.12 21.07
CA GLU A 196 7.70 0.83 22.29
C GLU A 196 6.54 0.79 23.30
N GLY A 197 6.68 -0.01 24.36
CA GLY A 197 5.66 -0.14 25.39
C GLY A 197 4.34 -0.76 24.93
N GLY A 198 4.39 -1.62 23.91
CA GLY A 198 3.22 -2.31 23.37
C GLY A 198 2.55 -1.62 22.17
N ASP A 199 3.01 -0.43 21.80
CA ASP A 199 2.50 0.35 20.68
C ASP A 199 3.56 0.66 19.63
N VAL A 200 3.11 0.93 18.42
CA VAL A 200 3.93 1.65 17.44
C VAL A 200 3.84 3.14 17.76
N VAL A 201 4.95 3.75 18.15
CA VAL A 201 5.01 5.16 18.57
C VAL A 201 5.49 6.04 17.43
N ILE A 202 4.67 7.02 17.05
CA ILE A 202 5.03 8.08 16.10
C ILE A 202 5.34 9.33 16.89
N GLU A 203 6.59 9.80 16.79
CA GLU A 203 7.09 10.99 17.48
C GLU A 203 8.01 11.76 16.53
N ASN A 204 7.77 13.06 16.36
CA ASN A 204 8.55 13.88 15.45
C ASN A 204 8.77 15.32 15.94
N ALA A 205 8.66 15.59 17.22
CA ALA A 205 8.81 16.93 17.81
C ALA A 205 10.15 17.62 17.42
N ASN A 206 11.20 16.85 17.21
CA ASN A 206 12.51 17.35 16.80
C ASN A 206 12.67 17.45 15.26
N ASN A 207 11.61 17.22 14.52
CA ASN A 207 11.63 17.16 13.06
C ASN A 207 10.32 17.66 12.46
N ALA A 208 10.12 18.97 12.48
CA ALA A 208 8.92 19.63 11.97
C ALA A 208 8.66 19.37 10.45
N SER A 209 9.67 18.88 9.73
CA SER A 209 9.54 18.53 8.30
C SER A 209 9.04 17.10 8.10
N SER A 210 8.93 16.30 9.13
CA SER A 210 8.53 14.90 9.05
C SER A 210 7.01 14.81 9.07
N TYR A 211 6.46 14.60 7.90
CA TYR A 211 5.05 14.31 7.68
C TYR A 211 4.86 12.81 7.60
N VAL A 212 3.96 12.24 8.39
CA VAL A 212 3.76 10.78 8.42
C VAL A 212 2.28 10.46 8.20
N THR A 213 1.98 9.69 7.17
CA THR A 213 0.70 9.01 7.01
C THR A 213 0.88 7.53 7.39
N LEU A 214 0.00 7.03 8.24
CA LEU A 214 -0.21 5.62 8.49
C LEU A 214 -1.57 5.24 7.91
N GLU A 215 -1.59 4.43 6.87
CA GLU A 215 -2.82 4.09 6.17
C GLU A 215 -3.01 2.59 5.96
N GLY A 216 -4.26 2.14 5.99
CA GLY A 216 -4.62 0.80 5.58
C GLY A 216 -4.91 0.73 4.08
N ILE A 217 -4.50 -0.37 3.45
CA ILE A 217 -4.76 -0.62 2.04
C ILE A 217 -5.93 -1.59 1.87
N GLY A 218 -6.94 -1.16 1.11
CA GLY A 218 -8.14 -1.94 0.87
C GLY A 218 -9.16 -1.84 2.01
N ASP A 219 -9.90 -2.91 2.22
CA ASP A 219 -11.00 -3.00 3.19
C ASP A 219 -10.72 -3.97 4.35
N ASP A 220 -9.51 -4.51 4.41
CA ASP A 220 -9.11 -5.56 5.36
C ASP A 220 -7.83 -5.23 6.16
N ALA A 221 -7.35 -4.01 6.08
CA ALA A 221 -6.17 -3.59 6.81
C ALA A 221 -6.48 -3.39 8.30
N VAL A 222 -5.86 -4.19 9.15
CA VAL A 222 -6.12 -4.20 10.60
C VAL A 222 -4.82 -4.31 11.38
N ALA A 223 -4.62 -3.41 12.33
CA ALA A 223 -3.69 -3.56 13.44
C ALA A 223 -4.38 -4.40 14.53
N ASN A 224 -3.96 -5.65 14.70
CA ASN A 224 -4.64 -6.61 15.55
C ASN A 224 -3.74 -7.04 16.72
N GLY A 225 -4.13 -6.68 17.92
CA GLY A 225 -3.37 -6.95 19.16
C GLY A 225 -2.29 -5.91 19.47
N TRP A 226 -2.24 -4.80 18.72
CA TRP A 226 -1.32 -3.69 18.96
C TRP A 226 -1.96 -2.37 18.50
N GLY A 227 -1.48 -1.28 19.05
CA GLY A 227 -1.98 0.05 18.78
C GLY A 227 -0.93 1.01 18.25
N VAL A 228 -1.35 2.26 18.05
CA VAL A 228 -0.51 3.38 17.62
C VAL A 228 -0.60 4.48 18.65
N ARG A 229 0.54 5.01 19.06
CA ARG A 229 0.62 6.14 19.97
C ARG A 229 1.28 7.32 19.29
N LEU A 230 0.55 8.43 19.22
CA LEU A 230 1.06 9.72 18.77
C LEU A 230 1.57 10.48 19.98
N LYS A 231 2.88 10.74 20.03
CA LYS A 231 3.53 11.38 21.16
C LYS A 231 4.42 12.50 20.69
N SER A 232 4.24 13.71 21.23
CA SER A 232 5.02 14.88 20.81
C SER A 232 5.18 14.94 19.29
N ALA A 233 4.03 14.86 18.59
CA ALA A 233 3.99 14.67 17.14
C ALA A 233 3.14 15.73 16.46
N SER A 234 3.50 16.10 15.23
CA SER A 234 2.75 16.99 14.36
C SER A 234 2.74 16.48 12.93
N ASN A 235 1.78 16.95 12.12
CA ASN A 235 1.67 16.58 10.71
C ASN A 235 1.48 15.06 10.48
N ILE A 236 0.74 14.41 11.37
CA ILE A 236 0.43 12.97 11.30
C ILE A 236 -0.98 12.79 10.77
N GLU A 237 -1.15 11.80 9.92
CA GLU A 237 -2.43 11.33 9.41
C GLU A 237 -2.54 9.81 9.66
N VAL A 238 -3.67 9.37 10.19
CA VAL A 238 -4.01 7.94 10.31
C VAL A 238 -5.34 7.73 9.61
N SER A 239 -5.39 6.87 8.62
CA SER A 239 -6.58 6.70 7.78
C SER A 239 -6.81 5.25 7.33
N ASN A 240 -8.06 4.91 7.05
CA ASN A 240 -8.49 3.63 6.49
C ASN A 240 -7.89 2.39 7.17
N LEU A 241 -7.74 2.42 8.49
CA LEU A 241 -7.09 1.36 9.26
C LEU A 241 -7.99 0.90 10.41
N GLY A 242 -8.27 -0.40 10.48
CA GLY A 242 -8.95 -1.01 11.60
C GLY A 242 -7.99 -1.26 12.77
N PHE A 243 -8.46 -1.07 14.01
CA PHE A 243 -7.76 -1.45 15.22
C PHE A 243 -8.62 -2.39 16.02
N MET A 244 -8.05 -3.50 16.47
CA MET A 244 -8.78 -4.45 17.30
C MET A 244 -7.85 -5.20 18.26
N ASN A 245 -8.44 -5.73 19.33
CA ASN A 245 -7.78 -6.58 20.31
C ASN A 245 -6.49 -5.96 20.90
N CYS A 246 -6.40 -4.63 20.99
CA CYS A 246 -5.31 -4.00 21.72
C CYS A 246 -5.31 -4.49 23.15
N ASN A 247 -4.14 -4.86 23.65
CA ASN A 247 -4.04 -5.45 24.98
C ASN A 247 -4.14 -4.39 26.08
N SER A 248 -4.50 -4.83 27.29
CA SER A 248 -4.65 -3.95 28.46
C SER A 248 -3.34 -3.29 28.92
N THR A 249 -2.20 -3.74 28.45
CA THR A 249 -0.89 -3.17 28.79
C THR A 249 -0.57 -1.95 27.91
N ALA A 250 -0.99 -1.99 26.65
CA ALA A 250 -0.82 -0.88 25.73
C ALA A 250 -1.96 0.16 25.85
N GLY A 251 -3.16 -0.28 26.20
CA GLY A 251 -4.30 0.58 26.55
C GLY A 251 -5.15 1.05 25.41
N ASP A 252 -4.60 1.57 24.33
CA ASP A 252 -5.34 2.32 23.32
C ASP A 252 -5.17 1.75 21.92
N ASN A 253 -6.23 1.86 21.10
CA ASN A 253 -6.14 1.58 19.67
C ASN A 253 -5.30 2.65 18.97
N VAL A 254 -5.67 3.91 19.17
CA VAL A 254 -4.86 5.07 18.79
C VAL A 254 -4.88 6.03 19.96
N GLY A 255 -3.73 6.20 20.60
CA GLY A 255 -3.55 7.09 21.74
C GLY A 255 -2.85 8.37 21.35
N MET A 256 -3.34 9.51 21.87
CA MET A 256 -2.64 10.77 21.81
C MET A 256 -2.15 11.15 23.20
N GLN A 257 -0.83 11.37 23.35
CA GLN A 257 -0.25 11.75 24.63
C GLN A 257 -0.04 13.25 24.74
N GLN A 258 -0.16 13.75 25.97
CA GLN A 258 -0.38 15.15 26.34
C GLN A 258 0.72 16.15 25.96
N ASP A 259 1.86 15.75 25.50
CA ASP A 259 2.92 16.68 25.07
C ASP A 259 2.76 17.15 23.62
N ASN A 260 1.55 16.99 23.10
CA ASN A 260 1.24 17.28 21.71
C ASN A 260 0.45 18.60 21.61
N ASP A 261 1.12 19.71 21.53
CA ASP A 261 0.48 21.00 21.29
C ASP A 261 -0.10 21.10 19.86
N ASP A 262 0.33 20.20 18.96
CA ASP A 262 0.02 20.24 17.54
C ASP A 262 -0.31 18.85 16.94
N VAL A 263 -0.99 17.96 17.67
CA VAL A 263 -1.51 16.73 17.07
C VAL A 263 -2.84 17.02 16.39
N TRP A 264 -2.80 17.02 15.09
CA TRP A 264 -3.94 17.18 14.23
C TRP A 264 -4.32 15.79 13.69
N GLY A 265 -5.22 15.13 14.39
CA GLY A 265 -5.80 13.86 13.92
C GLY A 265 -6.97 14.17 13.00
N ASN A 266 -6.92 13.68 11.78
CA ASN A 266 -8.03 13.70 10.86
C ASN A 266 -8.55 12.30 10.61
N ASN A 267 -9.88 12.25 10.70
CA ASN A 267 -10.76 11.18 10.24
C ASN A 267 -10.72 9.90 11.05
N TRP A 268 -11.50 9.93 12.08
CA TRP A 268 -12.12 8.76 12.67
C TRP A 268 -13.37 8.43 11.86
N TYR A 269 -13.34 7.34 11.11
CA TYR A 269 -14.54 6.70 10.56
C TYR A 269 -14.63 5.30 11.14
#